data_ab3c51200be0498d605b1499bb722002
#
_entry.id   ab3c51200be0498d605b1499bb722002
#
_cell.length_a   1.000
_cell.length_b   1.000
_cell.length_c   1.000
_cell.angle_alpha   90.00
_cell.angle_beta   90.00
_cell.angle_gamma   90.00
#
_symmetry.space_group_name_H-M   'P 1'
#
loop_
_entity.id
_entity.type
_entity.pdbx_description
1 polymer ?
#
loop_
_entity_poly.entity_id
_entity_poly.type
_entity_poly.pdbx_seq_one_letter_code
_entity_poly.pdbx_strand_id
1 'polypeptide(L)'
;SIQQIIHQYNFIQPSQSINDLIKLYKQIKALSYGGIWKEQKLKEIESLLLACAGIVVEATTEAEYAIPGEKLGIQFLVNKRSEAPVQLNKIQVYTTNSVEYDTSINKLLQNNINYTINYTCLVSLDQPVSQPYWLAAPMKDMGTFDVTNYQLIGGANSPPPFTAQFTFTLNGMEFVVNKPIQYKFIDLVRGEIFQPLNVIPRVVVALDKNVLLTNVQTPNKKNLSSTGLLLQFKANFTAAELLVTISLKESGKYLYSKDTILSFGTGSIYPYMIQLKDALGKQKPATIHAELKFQLNGKTYAYDQLLKTIKYDHIPSINYLDKDQARVIDAPILSIPKRVGYIVGAGDKVPEALQQLGHSVNILTESDIVEAKLATYDVIVVGIRAYNIHEWLTNKNEVLNRYIQNGGHLIVQYLKSNLVGNKRVKVGPYEFAMSTIRVTEEKAPVKMLQPNHPLLSFPNKIEEKDFDNWVQERSTYQMEPVKAPYETLLQMNDTNDKPTTGSLITTKYGKGHFTYVSLVLFRQLPAGVTGSYKLLANLVSLPPNK
;
A
#
# COMPACT_ATOMS: atom_id res chain seq x y z
N SER A 1 23.30 7.24 46.91
CA SER A 1 22.06 6.57 46.50
C SER A 1 21.36 7.38 45.42
N ILE A 2 20.45 6.78 44.65
CA ILE A 2 19.65 7.47 43.63
C ILE A 2 18.85 8.64 44.23
N GLN A 3 18.23 8.44 45.40
CA GLN A 3 17.53 9.49 46.13
C GLN A 3 18.44 10.69 46.46
N GLN A 4 19.70 10.47 46.80
CA GLN A 4 20.66 11.54 47.06
C GLN A 4 20.94 12.34 45.78
N ILE A 5 21.13 11.68 44.64
CA ILE A 5 21.32 12.33 43.33
C ILE A 5 20.11 13.21 42.99
N ILE A 6 18.91 12.68 43.19
CA ILE A 6 17.65 13.40 42.95
C ILE A 6 17.56 14.64 43.88
N HIS A 7 17.87 14.48 45.15
CA HIS A 7 17.77 15.57 46.13
C HIS A 7 18.81 16.68 45.89
N GLN A 8 19.97 16.34 45.34
CA GLN A 8 21.07 17.27 45.04
C GLN A 8 20.99 17.84 43.62
N TYR A 9 20.01 17.41 42.81
CA TYR A 9 19.87 17.84 41.42
C TYR A 9 19.63 19.35 41.31
N ASN A 10 20.48 20.03 40.54
CA ASN A 10 20.37 21.47 40.28
C ASN A 10 19.90 21.67 38.84
N PHE A 11 18.67 22.15 38.68
CA PHE A 11 18.07 22.41 37.37
C PHE A 11 18.84 23.48 36.55
N ILE A 12 19.45 24.47 37.20
CA ILE A 12 20.23 25.52 36.52
C ILE A 12 21.60 25.00 36.08
N GLN A 13 22.16 24.04 36.84
CA GLN A 13 23.48 23.45 36.58
C GLN A 13 23.42 21.90 36.62
N PRO A 14 22.76 21.23 35.66
CA PRO A 14 22.61 19.77 35.65
C PRO A 14 23.96 19.03 35.64
N SER A 15 25.00 19.68 35.11
CA SER A 15 26.37 19.11 35.04
C SER A 15 26.99 18.77 36.40
N GLN A 16 26.49 19.33 37.50
CA GLN A 16 26.91 18.99 38.85
C GLN A 16 26.59 17.54 39.21
N SER A 17 25.58 16.93 38.62
CA SER A 17 25.18 15.52 38.84
C SER A 17 26.08 14.51 38.15
N ILE A 18 26.94 14.92 37.22
CA ILE A 18 27.75 14.02 36.37
C ILE A 18 28.59 13.05 37.19
N ASN A 19 29.32 13.55 38.20
CA ASN A 19 30.21 12.70 39.02
C ASN A 19 29.46 11.61 39.76
N ASP A 20 28.27 11.92 40.28
CA ASP A 20 27.47 10.95 41.01
C ASP A 20 26.77 9.96 40.08
N LEU A 21 26.37 10.39 38.89
CA LEU A 21 25.90 9.49 37.83
C LEU A 21 27.00 8.55 37.35
N ILE A 22 28.25 9.01 37.22
CA ILE A 22 29.41 8.13 36.90
C ILE A 22 29.64 7.09 38.01
N LYS A 23 29.56 7.48 39.27
CA LYS A 23 29.67 6.53 40.39
C LYS A 23 28.56 5.48 40.34
N LEU A 24 27.30 5.92 40.09
CA LEU A 24 26.15 5.02 39.94
C LEU A 24 26.34 4.06 38.77
N TYR A 25 26.78 4.54 37.63
CA TYR A 25 27.06 3.74 36.44
C TYR A 25 28.07 2.62 36.78
N LYS A 26 29.20 2.98 37.42
CA LYS A 26 30.24 2.01 37.84
C LYS A 26 29.67 0.97 38.81
N GLN A 27 28.84 1.37 39.75
CA GLN A 27 28.19 0.48 40.71
C GLN A 27 27.26 -0.53 40.02
N ILE A 28 26.41 -0.06 39.10
CA ILE A 28 25.51 -0.95 38.35
C ILE A 28 26.29 -1.85 37.41
N LYS A 29 27.33 -1.34 36.75
CA LYS A 29 28.21 -2.13 35.88
C LYS A 29 28.91 -3.26 36.63
N ALA A 30 29.25 -3.05 37.87
CA ALA A 30 29.93 -4.04 38.75
C ALA A 30 28.99 -5.13 39.29
N LEU A 31 27.66 -5.00 39.15
CA LEU A 31 26.73 -6.04 39.59
C LEU A 31 26.97 -7.34 38.82
N SER A 32 27.05 -8.44 39.52
CA SER A 32 27.28 -9.77 38.94
C SER A 32 26.04 -10.37 38.27
N TYR A 33 24.87 -9.80 38.52
CA TYR A 33 23.57 -10.21 37.96
C TYR A 33 22.76 -8.99 37.49
N GLY A 34 21.66 -9.20 36.88
CA GLY A 34 20.78 -8.11 36.45
C GLY A 34 20.21 -8.25 35.02
N GLY A 35 20.82 -9.08 34.18
CA GLY A 35 20.37 -9.39 32.84
C GLY A 35 19.94 -8.14 32.04
N ILE A 36 18.80 -8.20 31.39
CA ILE A 36 18.23 -7.11 30.58
C ILE A 36 18.07 -5.81 31.38
N TRP A 37 17.68 -5.90 32.67
CA TRP A 37 17.49 -4.72 33.52
C TRP A 37 18.80 -3.97 33.76
N LYS A 38 19.90 -4.68 33.94
CA LYS A 38 21.23 -4.05 34.12
C LYS A 38 21.60 -3.26 32.87
N GLU A 39 21.47 -3.87 31.68
CA GLU A 39 21.79 -3.22 30.42
C GLU A 39 20.89 -1.98 30.17
N GLN A 40 19.60 -2.10 30.45
CA GLN A 40 18.67 -0.99 30.34
C GLN A 40 19.05 0.17 31.26
N LYS A 41 19.37 -0.11 32.54
CA LYS A 41 19.74 0.94 33.50
C LYS A 41 21.08 1.60 33.16
N LEU A 42 22.02 0.88 32.59
CA LEU A 42 23.25 1.48 32.07
C LEU A 42 22.96 2.45 30.92
N LYS A 43 22.13 2.07 29.96
CA LYS A 43 21.70 2.95 28.85
C LYS A 43 20.93 4.18 29.34
N GLU A 44 20.09 4.03 30.35
CA GLU A 44 19.37 5.16 30.98
C GLU A 44 20.35 6.15 31.62
N ILE A 45 21.39 5.66 32.33
CA ILE A 45 22.40 6.53 32.92
C ILE A 45 23.26 7.21 31.85
N GLU A 46 23.64 6.50 30.78
CA GLU A 46 24.35 7.11 29.65
C GLU A 46 23.52 8.26 29.04
N SER A 47 22.20 8.07 28.89
CA SER A 47 21.28 9.12 28.43
C SER A 47 21.22 10.32 29.40
N LEU A 48 21.22 10.06 30.71
CA LEU A 48 21.27 11.11 31.74
C LEU A 48 22.62 11.85 31.73
N LEU A 49 23.73 11.14 31.53
CA LEU A 49 25.08 11.75 31.39
C LEU A 49 25.11 12.70 30.18
N LEU A 50 24.56 12.29 29.04
CA LEU A 50 24.44 13.15 27.87
C LEU A 50 23.63 14.41 28.18
N ALA A 51 22.44 14.24 28.79
CA ALA A 51 21.55 15.35 29.12
C ALA A 51 22.21 16.31 30.11
N CYS A 52 22.82 15.81 31.20
CA CYS A 52 23.50 16.63 32.21
C CYS A 52 24.75 17.32 31.67
N ALA A 53 25.47 16.69 30.75
CA ALA A 53 26.61 17.29 30.06
C ALA A 53 26.20 18.25 28.94
N GLY A 54 24.89 18.32 28.62
CA GLY A 54 24.36 19.17 27.56
C GLY A 54 24.86 18.74 26.17
N ILE A 55 25.14 17.45 25.96
CA ILE A 55 25.64 16.93 24.70
C ILE A 55 24.47 16.65 23.77
N VAL A 56 24.47 17.26 22.59
CA VAL A 56 23.55 16.98 21.47
C VAL A 56 24.33 16.29 20.37
N VAL A 57 23.80 15.17 19.89
CA VAL A 57 24.42 14.37 18.83
C VAL A 57 23.39 14.04 17.77
N GLU A 58 23.69 14.36 16.51
CA GLU A 58 22.91 13.96 15.36
C GLU A 58 23.78 13.21 14.35
N ALA A 59 23.19 12.23 13.68
CA ALA A 59 23.73 11.55 12.53
C ALA A 59 22.68 11.53 11.44
N THR A 60 22.88 12.33 10.39
CA THR A 60 21.82 12.60 9.40
C THR A 60 22.34 12.47 7.97
N THR A 61 21.40 12.30 7.06
CA THR A 61 21.61 12.34 5.60
C THR A 61 20.48 13.13 4.96
N GLU A 62 20.76 13.79 3.83
CA GLU A 62 19.74 14.43 2.99
C GLU A 62 19.09 13.44 2.01
N ALA A 63 19.62 12.22 1.89
CA ALA A 63 19.05 11.19 1.04
C ALA A 63 17.88 10.48 1.76
N GLU A 64 16.71 10.45 1.13
CA GLU A 64 15.54 9.73 1.66
C GLU A 64 15.79 8.22 1.76
N TYR A 65 16.62 7.70 0.84
CA TYR A 65 16.95 6.27 0.76
C TYR A 65 18.45 6.05 0.56
N ALA A 66 18.95 4.97 1.14
CA ALA A 66 20.25 4.42 0.80
C ALA A 66 20.07 3.34 -0.28
N ILE A 67 20.88 3.38 -1.33
CA ILE A 67 20.79 2.48 -2.48
C ILE A 67 22.06 1.64 -2.55
N PRO A 68 21.99 0.30 -2.56
CA PRO A 68 23.16 -0.56 -2.73
C PRO A 68 23.98 -0.20 -3.96
N GLY A 69 25.29 0.03 -3.78
CA GLY A 69 26.22 0.45 -4.83
C GLY A 69 26.24 1.95 -5.13
N GLU A 70 25.44 2.76 -4.46
CA GLU A 70 25.45 4.22 -4.59
C GLU A 70 26.13 4.90 -3.39
N LYS A 71 26.53 6.16 -3.57
CA LYS A 71 27.14 6.95 -2.50
C LYS A 71 26.06 7.51 -1.57
N LEU A 72 26.33 7.43 -0.26
CA LEU A 72 25.51 8.00 0.80
C LEU A 72 26.31 9.07 1.54
N GLY A 73 25.88 10.33 1.47
CA GLY A 73 26.43 11.42 2.27
C GLY A 73 25.84 11.40 3.67
N ILE A 74 26.69 11.46 4.70
CA ILE A 74 26.31 11.46 6.11
C ILE A 74 26.92 12.69 6.78
N GLN A 75 26.11 13.38 7.56
CA GLN A 75 26.57 14.49 8.40
C GLN A 75 26.45 14.09 9.87
N PHE A 76 27.54 14.25 10.61
CA PHE A 76 27.56 14.16 12.07
C PHE A 76 27.60 15.56 12.66
N LEU A 77 26.70 15.85 13.60
CA LEU A 77 26.68 17.08 14.37
C LEU A 77 26.87 16.74 15.84
N VAL A 78 27.86 17.37 16.49
CA VAL A 78 28.05 17.30 17.94
C VAL A 78 28.11 18.70 18.49
N ASN A 79 27.31 18.98 19.51
CA ASN A 79 27.30 20.24 20.27
C ASN A 79 27.30 19.94 21.77
N LYS A 80 27.98 20.78 22.53
CA LYS A 80 27.97 20.74 23.98
C LYS A 80 27.49 22.07 24.54
N ARG A 81 26.52 22.04 25.45
CA ARG A 81 25.85 23.22 26.00
C ARG A 81 26.13 23.47 27.48
N SER A 82 27.06 22.72 28.12
CA SER A 82 27.40 22.89 29.51
C SER A 82 28.90 23.10 29.69
N GLU A 83 29.34 23.53 30.88
CA GLU A 83 30.76 23.71 31.24
C GLU A 83 31.49 22.36 31.50
N ALA A 84 30.82 21.23 31.45
CA ALA A 84 31.44 19.92 31.65
C ALA A 84 32.56 19.67 30.63
N PRO A 85 33.74 19.18 31.07
CA PRO A 85 34.81 18.86 30.15
C PRO A 85 34.49 17.56 29.41
N VAL A 86 34.08 17.69 28.14
CA VAL A 86 33.74 16.59 27.27
C VAL A 86 34.71 16.51 26.11
N GLN A 87 35.31 15.36 25.92
CA GLN A 87 36.15 15.04 24.77
C GLN A 87 35.40 14.08 23.84
N LEU A 88 35.30 14.41 22.57
CA LEU A 88 34.86 13.48 21.50
C LEU A 88 36.12 12.72 21.06
N ASN A 89 36.16 11.42 21.35
CA ASN A 89 37.34 10.58 21.04
C ASN A 89 37.27 10.01 19.64
N LYS A 90 36.09 9.49 19.25
CA LYS A 90 35.93 8.67 18.04
C LYS A 90 34.53 8.73 17.49
N ILE A 91 34.39 8.59 16.16
CA ILE A 91 33.14 8.34 15.46
C ILE A 91 33.33 7.11 14.59
N GLN A 92 32.36 6.19 14.67
CA GLN A 92 32.30 4.99 13.85
C GLN A 92 30.91 4.89 13.21
N VAL A 93 30.82 4.30 12.01
CA VAL A 93 29.55 3.94 11.37
C VAL A 93 29.51 2.44 11.19
N TYR A 94 28.47 1.83 11.70
CA TYR A 94 28.19 0.41 11.60
C TYR A 94 27.02 0.18 10.67
N THR A 95 27.15 -0.80 9.81
CA THR A 95 26.05 -1.42 9.08
C THR A 95 25.71 -2.77 9.74
N THR A 96 24.76 -3.49 9.19
CA THR A 96 24.41 -4.84 9.68
C THR A 96 25.61 -5.80 9.61
N ASN A 97 26.54 -5.59 8.68
CA ASN A 97 27.57 -6.55 8.33
C ASN A 97 29.02 -6.03 8.48
N SER A 98 29.22 -4.72 8.66
CA SER A 98 30.56 -4.11 8.59
C SER A 98 30.69 -2.82 9.38
N VAL A 99 31.93 -2.39 9.58
CA VAL A 99 32.28 -1.04 10.02
C VAL A 99 32.65 -0.25 8.76
N GLU A 100 31.87 0.74 8.41
CA GLU A 100 32.06 1.53 7.18
C GLU A 100 32.95 2.76 7.41
N TYR A 101 33.00 3.25 8.65
CA TYR A 101 33.76 4.44 9.02
C TYR A 101 34.32 4.26 10.42
N ASP A 102 35.60 4.59 10.59
CA ASP A 102 36.31 4.53 11.88
C ASP A 102 37.35 5.65 11.93
N THR A 103 37.07 6.69 12.70
CA THR A 103 37.95 7.86 12.77
C THR A 103 38.16 8.33 14.21
N SER A 104 39.40 8.40 14.63
CA SER A 104 39.81 9.03 15.89
C SER A 104 39.80 10.55 15.76
N ILE A 105 39.08 11.23 16.64
CA ILE A 105 38.87 12.69 16.64
C ILE A 105 39.69 13.35 17.73
N ASN A 106 39.62 12.86 18.96
CA ASN A 106 40.34 13.35 20.16
C ASN A 106 40.16 14.87 20.38
N LYS A 107 38.95 15.39 20.21
CA LYS A 107 38.60 16.81 20.28
C LYS A 107 37.95 17.16 21.61
N LEU A 108 38.54 18.08 22.38
CA LEU A 108 37.85 18.74 23.50
C LEU A 108 36.79 19.68 22.96
N LEU A 109 35.54 19.46 23.35
CA LEU A 109 34.40 20.23 22.87
C LEU A 109 34.28 21.56 23.59
N GLN A 110 34.05 22.64 22.83
CA GLN A 110 33.79 23.96 23.35
C GLN A 110 32.28 24.18 23.52
N ASN A 111 31.89 25.02 24.48
CA ASN A 111 30.49 25.34 24.77
C ASN A 111 29.82 26.05 23.59
N ASN A 112 28.64 25.58 23.22
CA ASN A 112 27.80 26.17 22.18
C ASN A 112 28.47 26.25 20.79
N ILE A 113 29.53 25.50 20.55
CA ILE A 113 30.15 25.41 19.23
C ILE A 113 29.74 24.10 18.59
N ASN A 114 29.15 24.20 17.39
CA ASN A 114 28.84 23.02 16.58
C ASN A 114 30.11 22.43 15.99
N TYR A 115 30.30 21.14 16.20
CA TYR A 115 31.32 20.36 15.56
C TYR A 115 30.67 19.46 14.52
N THR A 116 30.87 19.79 13.25
CA THR A 116 30.24 19.10 12.12
C THR A 116 31.31 18.33 11.32
N ILE A 117 31.01 17.10 10.99
CA ILE A 117 31.84 16.24 10.14
C ILE A 117 30.94 15.69 9.04
N ASN A 118 31.40 15.80 7.79
CA ASN A 118 30.75 15.20 6.63
C ASN A 118 31.54 13.96 6.20
N TYR A 119 30.85 12.89 5.95
CA TYR A 119 31.39 11.63 5.47
C TYR A 119 30.56 11.12 4.30
N THR A 120 31.22 10.46 3.35
CA THR A 120 30.52 9.81 2.24
C THR A 120 30.98 8.36 2.18
N CYS A 121 30.04 7.42 2.32
CA CYS A 121 30.30 5.99 2.14
C CYS A 121 29.70 5.50 0.81
N LEU A 122 30.28 4.43 0.28
CA LEU A 122 29.68 3.63 -0.78
C LEU A 122 28.83 2.54 -0.10
N VAL A 123 27.52 2.57 -0.30
CA VAL A 123 26.62 1.54 0.25
C VAL A 123 26.98 0.19 -0.36
N SER A 124 27.26 -0.81 0.48
CA SER A 124 27.61 -2.15 -0.01
C SER A 124 26.53 -2.69 -0.96
N LEU A 125 26.95 -3.34 -2.05
CA LEU A 125 26.02 -4.01 -2.97
C LEU A 125 25.22 -5.13 -2.29
N ASP A 126 25.74 -5.68 -1.20
CA ASP A 126 25.10 -6.73 -0.40
C ASP A 126 24.37 -6.19 0.84
N GLN A 127 24.24 -4.85 0.95
CA GLN A 127 23.47 -4.24 2.03
C GLN A 127 22.01 -4.69 1.95
N PRO A 128 21.48 -5.33 3.00
CA PRO A 128 20.09 -5.77 3.01
C PRO A 128 19.11 -4.60 2.89
N VAL A 129 18.01 -4.80 2.18
CA VAL A 129 16.91 -3.83 2.11
C VAL A 129 16.21 -3.70 3.46
N SER A 130 15.78 -2.48 3.78
CA SER A 130 15.09 -2.20 5.03
C SER A 130 13.59 -2.47 4.87
N GLN A 131 13.04 -3.24 5.79
CA GLN A 131 11.59 -3.45 5.91
C GLN A 131 11.26 -3.94 7.33
N PRO A 132 10.02 -3.77 7.79
CA PRO A 132 9.60 -4.35 9.06
C PRO A 132 9.85 -5.86 9.07
N TYR A 133 10.43 -6.39 10.14
CA TYR A 133 10.79 -7.81 10.23
C TYR A 133 9.58 -8.75 10.07
N TRP A 134 8.37 -8.28 10.46
CA TRP A 134 7.12 -9.04 10.29
C TRP A 134 6.54 -8.97 8.88
N LEU A 135 7.04 -8.10 8.01
CA LEU A 135 6.68 -7.99 6.59
C LEU A 135 7.80 -8.49 5.67
N ALA A 136 8.89 -9.03 6.22
CA ALA A 136 10.00 -9.57 5.44
C ALA A 136 9.62 -10.82 4.64
N ALA A 137 8.61 -11.55 5.10
CA ALA A 137 7.97 -12.64 4.39
C ALA A 137 6.49 -12.34 4.13
N PRO A 138 5.89 -12.85 3.04
CA PRO A 138 4.46 -12.74 2.81
C PRO A 138 3.64 -13.33 3.96
N MET A 139 2.53 -12.71 4.31
CA MET A 139 1.58 -13.29 5.27
C MET A 139 1.04 -14.62 4.75
N LYS A 140 1.00 -15.63 5.61
CA LYS A 140 0.39 -16.94 5.28
C LYS A 140 -1.12 -16.84 5.20
N ASP A 141 -1.71 -16.18 6.19
CA ASP A 141 -3.13 -15.88 6.31
C ASP A 141 -3.30 -14.45 6.77
N MET A 142 -4.53 -13.91 6.69
CA MET A 142 -4.82 -12.56 7.15
C MET A 142 -4.51 -12.43 8.65
N GLY A 143 -3.50 -11.59 8.97
CA GLY A 143 -3.04 -11.32 10.33
C GLY A 143 -2.00 -12.31 10.88
N THR A 144 -1.58 -13.33 10.11
CA THR A 144 -0.54 -14.28 10.52
C THR A 144 0.78 -13.97 9.81
N PHE A 145 1.76 -13.49 10.57
CA PHE A 145 3.08 -13.10 10.05
C PHE A 145 4.09 -14.23 10.24
N ASP A 146 4.96 -14.42 9.24
CA ASP A 146 6.07 -15.37 9.31
C ASP A 146 7.35 -14.62 9.70
N VAL A 147 7.78 -14.78 10.95
CA VAL A 147 8.96 -14.10 11.49
C VAL A 147 10.11 -15.09 11.60
N THR A 148 11.18 -14.89 10.82
CA THR A 148 12.35 -15.77 10.82
C THR A 148 13.29 -15.54 12.01
N ASN A 149 13.39 -14.30 12.50
CA ASN A 149 14.20 -13.96 13.66
C ASN A 149 13.32 -13.61 14.88
N TYR A 150 13.08 -14.60 15.73
CA TYR A 150 12.24 -14.45 16.92
C TYR A 150 12.79 -13.45 17.96
N GLN A 151 14.08 -13.11 17.92
CA GLN A 151 14.66 -12.12 18.84
C GLN A 151 14.18 -10.70 18.56
N LEU A 152 13.62 -10.44 17.38
CA LEU A 152 13.04 -9.15 17.00
C LEU A 152 11.61 -8.97 17.50
N ILE A 153 10.94 -10.06 17.91
CA ILE A 153 9.54 -10.01 18.37
C ILE A 153 9.46 -9.19 19.65
N GLY A 154 8.52 -8.23 19.67
CA GLY A 154 8.36 -7.25 20.75
C GLY A 154 9.04 -5.91 20.47
N GLY A 155 9.93 -5.83 19.48
CA GLY A 155 10.45 -4.56 18.96
C GLY A 155 9.44 -3.87 18.06
N ALA A 156 9.24 -2.55 18.25
CA ALA A 156 8.34 -1.77 17.42
C ALA A 156 8.85 -1.58 15.98
N ASN A 157 10.16 -1.66 15.78
CA ASN A 157 10.81 -1.44 14.47
C ASN A 157 11.94 -2.44 14.27
N SER A 158 12.30 -2.67 13.02
CA SER A 158 13.55 -3.35 12.67
C SER A 158 14.76 -2.50 13.08
N PRO A 159 15.93 -3.11 13.37
CA PRO A 159 17.15 -2.36 13.61
C PRO A 159 17.47 -1.41 12.46
N PRO A 160 18.03 -0.22 12.73
CA PRO A 160 18.44 0.71 11.69
C PRO A 160 19.54 0.11 10.83
N PRO A 161 19.51 0.31 9.49
CA PRO A 161 20.52 -0.25 8.58
C PRO A 161 21.91 0.38 8.78
N PHE A 162 21.97 1.61 9.29
CA PHE A 162 23.18 2.35 9.60
C PHE A 162 23.07 2.97 10.99
N THR A 163 24.10 2.76 11.80
CA THR A 163 24.22 3.33 13.15
C THR A 163 25.54 4.07 13.28
N ALA A 164 25.49 5.32 13.66
CA ALA A 164 26.68 6.08 14.08
C ALA A 164 26.93 5.86 15.57
N GLN A 165 28.16 5.55 15.92
CA GLN A 165 28.63 5.39 17.29
C GLN A 165 29.61 6.50 17.60
N PHE A 166 29.36 7.23 18.68
CA PHE A 166 30.19 8.33 19.18
C PHE A 166 30.77 7.89 20.50
N THR A 167 32.10 7.93 20.61
CA THR A 167 32.81 7.66 21.86
C THR A 167 33.24 8.96 22.50
N PHE A 168 32.83 9.17 23.74
CA PHE A 168 33.15 10.36 24.53
C PHE A 168 33.91 10.02 25.78
N THR A 169 34.80 10.92 26.23
CA THR A 169 35.34 10.93 27.61
C THR A 169 34.71 12.11 28.36
N LEU A 170 34.15 11.82 29.54
CA LEU A 170 33.55 12.77 30.45
C LEU A 170 34.08 12.50 31.87
N ASN A 171 34.78 13.47 32.47
CA ASN A 171 35.42 13.32 33.79
C ASN A 171 36.23 12.00 33.95
N GLY A 172 37.00 11.65 32.92
CA GLY A 172 37.83 10.43 32.92
C GLY A 172 37.08 9.11 32.72
N MET A 173 35.79 9.15 32.48
CA MET A 173 35.00 7.98 32.09
C MET A 173 34.73 8.02 30.59
N GLU A 174 35.03 6.93 29.90
CA GLU A 174 34.64 6.69 28.51
C GLU A 174 33.26 6.08 28.46
N PHE A 175 32.43 6.58 27.56
CA PHE A 175 31.12 6.03 27.27
C PHE A 175 30.76 6.20 25.78
N VAL A 176 29.79 5.40 25.31
CA VAL A 176 29.46 5.27 23.92
C VAL A 176 28.00 5.65 23.69
N VAL A 177 27.77 6.42 22.64
CA VAL A 177 26.45 6.84 22.23
C VAL A 177 26.15 6.31 20.83
N ASN A 178 25.13 5.50 20.70
CA ASN A 178 24.66 4.99 19.42
C ASN A 178 23.48 5.84 18.92
N LYS A 179 23.57 6.31 17.67
CA LYS A 179 22.50 7.05 17.00
C LYS A 179 22.19 6.40 15.65
N PRO A 180 20.94 6.10 15.35
CA PRO A 180 20.57 5.72 13.99
C PRO A 180 20.90 6.87 13.04
N ILE A 181 21.39 6.56 11.84
CA ILE A 181 21.48 7.57 10.79
C ILE A 181 20.09 7.78 10.24
N GLN A 182 19.64 9.04 10.22
CA GLN A 182 18.28 9.42 9.85
C GLN A 182 18.26 10.33 8.62
N TYR A 183 17.25 10.16 7.78
CA TYR A 183 16.92 11.14 6.76
C TYR A 183 16.39 12.41 7.41
N LYS A 184 17.03 13.56 7.14
CA LYS A 184 16.64 14.87 7.66
C LYS A 184 16.27 15.78 6.52
N PHE A 185 15.09 16.40 6.57
CA PHE A 185 14.65 17.39 5.60
C PHE A 185 13.88 18.51 6.29
N ILE A 186 13.69 19.61 5.56
CA ILE A 186 12.94 20.77 6.05
C ILE A 186 11.54 20.76 5.41
N ASP A 187 10.51 20.69 6.26
CA ASP A 187 9.13 20.89 5.87
C ASP A 187 8.76 22.36 6.11
N LEU A 188 8.13 23.02 5.14
CA LEU A 188 7.83 24.45 5.20
C LEU A 188 6.86 24.83 6.33
N VAL A 189 6.07 23.89 6.83
CA VAL A 189 5.08 24.12 7.90
C VAL A 189 5.56 23.56 9.23
N ARG A 190 6.20 22.37 9.22
CA ARG A 190 6.58 21.63 10.43
C ARG A 190 8.03 21.82 10.85
N GLY A 191 8.87 22.46 10.01
CA GLY A 191 10.28 22.66 10.26
C GLY A 191 11.13 21.43 9.96
N GLU A 192 12.13 21.15 10.77
CA GLU A 192 13.02 19.99 10.61
C GLU A 192 12.28 18.68 10.92
N ILE A 193 12.28 17.77 9.97
CA ILE A 193 11.68 16.45 10.09
C ILE A 193 12.76 15.38 9.98
N PHE A 194 12.71 14.42 10.91
CA PHE A 194 13.57 13.24 10.93
C PHE A 194 12.76 12.01 10.59
N GLN A 195 13.23 11.22 9.63
CA GLN A 195 12.63 9.94 9.24
C GLN A 195 13.69 8.83 9.30
N PRO A 196 13.30 7.57 9.53
CA PRO A 196 14.22 6.46 9.40
C PRO A 196 14.86 6.44 8.00
N LEU A 197 16.18 6.31 7.93
CA LEU A 197 16.86 6.00 6.67
C LEU A 197 16.56 4.55 6.30
N ASN A 198 16.01 4.32 5.11
CA ASN A 198 15.72 2.98 4.61
C ASN A 198 16.64 2.65 3.42
N VAL A 199 17.06 1.39 3.35
CA VAL A 199 17.72 0.83 2.17
C VAL A 199 16.65 0.27 1.25
N ILE A 200 16.62 0.70 -0.02
CA ILE A 200 15.68 0.21 -1.03
C ILE A 200 16.42 -0.44 -2.20
N PRO A 201 15.77 -1.32 -2.98
CA PRO A 201 16.40 -1.96 -4.12
C PRO A 201 16.81 -0.96 -5.20
N ARG A 202 17.84 -1.32 -5.99
CA ARG A 202 18.27 -0.54 -7.17
C ARG A 202 17.17 -0.42 -8.22
N VAL A 203 16.35 -1.47 -8.38
CA VAL A 203 15.18 -1.48 -9.26
C VAL A 203 13.99 -2.03 -8.52
N VAL A 204 12.84 -1.40 -8.66
CA VAL A 204 11.55 -1.95 -8.27
C VAL A 204 10.71 -2.22 -9.50
N VAL A 205 9.91 -3.29 -9.43
CA VAL A 205 9.13 -3.82 -10.55
C VAL A 205 7.65 -3.75 -10.21
N ALA A 206 6.85 -3.14 -11.09
CA ALA A 206 5.41 -3.03 -10.94
C ALA A 206 4.68 -3.49 -12.21
N LEU A 207 3.47 -3.99 -12.02
CA LEU A 207 2.51 -4.31 -13.08
C LEU A 207 1.41 -3.25 -13.12
N ASP A 208 0.89 -2.95 -14.31
CA ASP A 208 -0.25 -2.03 -14.45
C ASP A 208 -1.59 -2.66 -14.07
N LYS A 209 -1.64 -4.00 -13.97
CA LYS A 209 -2.85 -4.78 -13.68
C LYS A 209 -2.58 -5.91 -12.71
N ASN A 210 -3.49 -6.08 -11.74
CA ASN A 210 -3.46 -7.18 -10.77
C ASN A 210 -4.30 -8.40 -11.24
N VAL A 211 -5.15 -8.20 -12.25
CA VAL A 211 -5.96 -9.26 -12.87
C VAL A 211 -5.93 -9.09 -14.38
N LEU A 212 -5.83 -10.20 -15.09
CA LEU A 212 -5.77 -10.28 -16.55
C LEU A 212 -6.87 -11.22 -17.05
N LEU A 213 -7.76 -10.70 -17.88
CA LEU A 213 -8.76 -11.50 -18.58
C LEU A 213 -8.21 -11.93 -19.94
N THR A 214 -8.03 -13.22 -20.17
CA THR A 214 -7.45 -13.74 -21.41
C THR A 214 -8.48 -14.33 -22.37
N ASN A 215 -9.74 -14.51 -21.95
CA ASN A 215 -10.79 -15.14 -22.73
C ASN A 215 -12.11 -14.35 -22.64
N VAL A 216 -12.09 -13.08 -23.02
CA VAL A 216 -13.29 -12.26 -23.17
C VAL A 216 -13.82 -12.38 -24.60
N GLN A 217 -15.08 -12.75 -24.76
CA GLN A 217 -15.75 -12.92 -26.04
C GLN A 217 -16.80 -11.82 -26.26
N THR A 218 -16.71 -11.18 -27.41
CA THR A 218 -17.69 -10.16 -27.83
C THR A 218 -18.32 -10.54 -29.16
N PRO A 219 -19.52 -10.03 -29.51
CA PRO A 219 -20.19 -10.38 -30.77
C PRO A 219 -19.32 -10.17 -32.01
N ASN A 220 -18.45 -9.17 -32.00
CA ASN A 220 -17.67 -8.77 -33.18
C ASN A 220 -16.21 -9.27 -33.15
N LYS A 221 -15.73 -9.79 -32.02
CA LYS A 221 -14.36 -10.32 -31.87
C LYS A 221 -14.36 -11.51 -30.95
N LYS A 222 -14.02 -12.68 -31.49
CA LYS A 222 -13.64 -13.84 -30.65
C LYS A 222 -12.30 -13.49 -30.00
N ASN A 223 -12.26 -13.51 -28.68
CA ASN A 223 -11.11 -13.21 -27.84
C ASN A 223 -10.66 -11.72 -27.88
N LEU A 224 -11.37 -10.86 -27.15
CA LEU A 224 -10.86 -9.59 -26.69
C LEU A 224 -9.98 -9.90 -25.47
N SER A 225 -8.83 -10.58 -25.68
CA SER A 225 -7.87 -10.76 -24.61
C SER A 225 -7.27 -9.41 -24.26
N SER A 226 -7.03 -9.15 -23.00
CA SER A 226 -6.14 -8.07 -22.56
C SER A 226 -4.86 -8.18 -23.40
N THR A 227 -4.72 -7.30 -24.39
CA THR A 227 -3.70 -7.46 -25.45
C THR A 227 -2.31 -7.20 -24.95
N GLY A 228 -2.15 -6.47 -23.85
CA GLY A 228 -0.86 -6.11 -23.28
C GLY A 228 -0.86 -6.03 -21.76
N LEU A 229 0.30 -6.34 -21.20
CA LEU A 229 0.68 -6.10 -19.81
C LEU A 229 1.81 -5.09 -19.82
N LEU A 230 1.61 -3.96 -19.15
CA LEU A 230 2.63 -2.95 -18.97
C LEU A 230 3.42 -3.24 -17.71
N LEU A 231 4.71 -3.50 -17.87
CA LEU A 231 5.67 -3.54 -16.78
C LEU A 231 6.25 -2.16 -16.58
N GLN A 232 6.49 -1.77 -15.34
CA GLN A 232 7.17 -0.53 -14.98
C GLN A 232 8.38 -0.85 -14.12
N PHE A 233 9.55 -0.46 -14.59
CA PHE A 233 10.80 -0.59 -13.82
C PHE A 233 11.20 0.81 -13.34
N LYS A 234 11.11 1.08 -12.05
CA LYS A 234 11.63 2.30 -11.46
C LYS A 234 13.07 2.05 -11.02
N ALA A 235 14.01 2.78 -11.64
CA ALA A 235 15.42 2.72 -11.28
C ALA A 235 15.74 3.70 -10.15
N ASN A 236 16.48 3.24 -9.16
CA ASN A 236 17.01 4.05 -8.07
C ASN A 236 18.53 4.25 -8.17
N PHE A 237 19.11 3.92 -9.33
CA PHE A 237 20.54 4.05 -9.64
C PHE A 237 20.74 4.49 -11.07
N THR A 238 21.98 4.84 -11.41
CA THR A 238 22.35 5.24 -12.79
C THR A 238 23.27 4.18 -13.40
N ALA A 239 22.95 3.77 -14.63
CA ALA A 239 23.81 2.92 -15.45
C ALA A 239 23.52 3.14 -16.93
N ALA A 240 24.56 3.20 -17.77
CA ALA A 240 24.44 3.30 -19.21
C ALA A 240 24.53 1.90 -19.86
N GLU A 241 23.73 1.68 -20.90
CA GLU A 241 23.80 0.52 -21.81
C GLU A 241 23.90 -0.85 -21.10
N LEU A 242 23.07 -1.05 -20.08
CA LEU A 242 23.05 -2.29 -19.32
C LEU A 242 22.23 -3.34 -20.06
N LEU A 243 22.85 -4.51 -20.34
CA LEU A 243 22.11 -5.66 -20.85
C LEU A 243 21.24 -6.23 -19.74
N VAL A 244 19.93 -6.21 -19.93
CA VAL A 244 18.93 -6.71 -18.97
C VAL A 244 18.09 -7.82 -19.58
N THR A 245 17.71 -8.79 -18.76
CA THR A 245 16.73 -9.81 -19.11
C THR A 245 15.42 -9.49 -18.43
N ILE A 246 14.35 -9.28 -19.20
CA ILE A 246 12.98 -9.07 -18.72
C ILE A 246 12.22 -10.38 -18.85
N SER A 247 11.61 -10.85 -17.77
CA SER A 247 10.93 -12.12 -17.73
C SER A 247 9.54 -12.04 -17.09
N LEU A 248 8.63 -12.91 -17.53
CA LEU A 248 7.41 -13.26 -16.79
C LEU A 248 7.56 -14.68 -16.23
N LYS A 249 7.09 -14.87 -15.01
CA LYS A 249 7.20 -16.15 -14.29
C LYS A 249 5.89 -16.55 -13.62
N GLU A 250 5.70 -17.85 -13.44
CA GLU A 250 4.74 -18.46 -12.55
C GLU A 250 5.45 -19.47 -11.66
N SER A 251 5.34 -19.30 -10.33
CA SER A 251 5.93 -20.22 -9.35
C SER A 251 7.38 -20.60 -9.66
N GLY A 252 8.20 -19.63 -10.11
CA GLY A 252 9.60 -19.83 -10.47
C GLY A 252 9.87 -20.29 -11.91
N LYS A 253 8.85 -20.77 -12.64
CA LYS A 253 8.97 -21.16 -14.05
C LYS A 253 8.90 -19.95 -14.97
N TYR A 254 9.82 -19.87 -15.94
CA TYR A 254 9.79 -18.83 -16.97
C TYR A 254 8.68 -19.11 -18.00
N LEU A 255 7.81 -18.14 -18.21
CA LEU A 255 6.77 -18.14 -19.25
C LEU A 255 7.22 -17.33 -20.48
N TYR A 256 7.98 -16.28 -20.21
CA TYR A 256 8.54 -15.35 -21.21
C TYR A 256 9.89 -14.86 -20.73
N SER A 257 10.81 -14.65 -21.64
CA SER A 257 12.11 -14.03 -21.37
C SER A 257 12.62 -13.32 -22.62
N LYS A 258 13.12 -12.10 -22.43
CA LYS A 258 13.72 -11.32 -23.53
C LYS A 258 14.85 -10.45 -23.00
N ASP A 259 15.96 -10.49 -23.71
CA ASP A 259 17.09 -9.61 -23.48
C ASP A 259 16.91 -8.27 -24.22
N THR A 260 17.30 -7.20 -23.56
CA THR A 260 17.30 -5.84 -24.14
C THR A 260 18.37 -4.99 -23.46
N ILE A 261 18.73 -3.87 -24.08
CA ILE A 261 19.67 -2.90 -23.50
C ILE A 261 18.86 -1.72 -22.97
N LEU A 262 19.07 -1.38 -21.69
CA LEU A 262 18.48 -0.23 -21.05
C LEU A 262 19.54 0.65 -20.40
N SER A 263 19.34 1.97 -20.47
CA SER A 263 20.11 2.94 -19.69
C SER A 263 19.24 3.45 -18.56
N PHE A 264 19.70 3.30 -17.33
CA PHE A 264 18.96 3.69 -16.15
C PHE A 264 19.40 5.07 -15.63
N GLY A 265 18.47 5.91 -15.29
CA GLY A 265 18.68 7.16 -14.54
C GLY A 265 17.95 7.10 -13.22
N THR A 266 18.59 7.56 -12.14
CA THR A 266 18.00 7.59 -10.81
C THR A 266 16.64 8.30 -10.80
N GLY A 267 15.61 7.64 -10.24
CA GLY A 267 14.23 8.12 -10.18
C GLY A 267 13.39 7.91 -11.43
N SER A 268 13.99 7.46 -12.54
CA SER A 268 13.29 7.25 -13.82
C SER A 268 12.46 5.97 -13.81
N ILE A 269 11.31 6.02 -14.50
CA ILE A 269 10.42 4.88 -14.70
C ILE A 269 10.52 4.45 -16.16
N TYR A 270 10.77 3.17 -16.39
CA TYR A 270 10.91 2.55 -17.69
C TYR A 270 9.70 1.65 -17.95
N PRO A 271 8.76 2.07 -18.82
CA PRO A 271 7.64 1.25 -19.24
C PRO A 271 8.09 0.19 -20.25
N TYR A 272 7.64 -1.04 -20.09
CA TYR A 272 7.88 -2.12 -21.02
C TYR A 272 6.60 -2.90 -21.27
N MET A 273 6.10 -2.85 -22.52
CA MET A 273 4.85 -3.52 -22.91
C MET A 273 5.12 -4.94 -23.40
N ILE A 274 4.47 -5.90 -22.77
CA ILE A 274 4.47 -7.30 -23.21
C ILE A 274 3.12 -7.64 -23.82
N GLN A 275 3.13 -8.17 -25.05
CA GLN A 275 1.94 -8.73 -25.68
C GLN A 275 1.69 -10.12 -25.07
N LEU A 276 0.59 -10.28 -24.31
CA LEU A 276 0.31 -11.52 -23.59
C LEU A 276 0.13 -12.74 -24.51
N LYS A 277 -0.44 -12.53 -25.70
CA LYS A 277 -0.58 -13.59 -26.69
C LYS A 277 0.77 -14.20 -27.08
N ASP A 278 1.76 -13.35 -27.28
CA ASP A 278 3.10 -13.76 -27.68
C ASP A 278 3.88 -14.36 -26.50
N ALA A 279 3.68 -13.78 -25.32
CA ALA A 279 4.36 -14.20 -24.10
C ALA A 279 3.85 -15.53 -23.54
N LEU A 280 2.53 -15.72 -23.52
CA LEU A 280 1.92 -16.91 -22.92
C LEU A 280 1.69 -18.05 -23.94
N GLY A 281 1.48 -17.71 -25.23
CA GLY A 281 1.19 -18.70 -26.25
C GLY A 281 -0.02 -19.57 -25.87
N LYS A 282 0.20 -20.89 -25.69
CA LYS A 282 -0.84 -21.85 -25.24
C LYS A 282 -0.82 -22.08 -23.71
N GLN A 283 0.10 -21.40 -22.98
CA GLN A 283 0.20 -21.57 -21.54
C GLN A 283 -0.97 -20.85 -20.84
N LYS A 284 -1.48 -21.46 -19.76
CA LYS A 284 -2.59 -20.95 -18.96
C LYS A 284 -2.16 -20.83 -17.50
N PRO A 285 -1.28 -19.88 -17.18
CA PRO A 285 -0.84 -19.68 -15.81
C PRO A 285 -2.01 -19.19 -14.94
N ALA A 286 -1.99 -19.50 -13.65
CA ALA A 286 -2.95 -18.96 -12.68
C ALA A 286 -2.54 -17.56 -12.21
N THR A 287 -1.23 -17.34 -12.06
CA THR A 287 -0.64 -16.06 -11.67
C THR A 287 0.63 -15.79 -12.45
N ILE A 288 0.94 -14.54 -12.70
CA ILE A 288 2.21 -14.13 -13.29
C ILE A 288 2.82 -13.00 -12.49
N HIS A 289 4.14 -12.98 -12.41
CA HIS A 289 4.92 -11.85 -11.91
C HIS A 289 6.08 -11.54 -12.85
N ALA A 290 6.55 -10.30 -12.82
CA ALA A 290 7.66 -9.86 -13.64
C ALA A 290 8.97 -9.92 -12.86
N GLU A 291 10.07 -10.17 -13.58
CA GLU A 291 11.42 -10.09 -13.05
C GLU A 291 12.31 -9.36 -14.07
N LEU A 292 13.18 -8.50 -13.54
CA LEU A 292 14.27 -7.87 -14.30
C LEU A 292 15.60 -8.36 -13.74
N LYS A 293 16.46 -8.89 -14.60
CA LYS A 293 17.81 -9.33 -14.26
C LYS A 293 18.88 -8.57 -15.03
N PHE A 294 20.02 -8.36 -14.41
CA PHE A 294 21.24 -7.89 -15.08
C PHE A 294 22.49 -8.32 -14.31
N GLN A 295 23.64 -8.22 -14.99
CA GLN A 295 24.93 -8.43 -14.37
C GLN A 295 25.62 -7.09 -14.10
N LEU A 296 26.22 -6.97 -12.92
CA LEU A 296 27.05 -5.85 -12.55
C LEU A 296 28.26 -6.36 -11.78
N ASN A 297 29.47 -5.96 -12.20
CA ASN A 297 30.74 -6.41 -11.58
C ASN A 297 30.83 -7.94 -11.45
N GLY A 298 30.40 -8.67 -12.47
CA GLY A 298 30.42 -10.15 -12.49
C GLY A 298 29.36 -10.85 -11.63
N LYS A 299 28.52 -10.12 -10.90
CA LYS A 299 27.43 -10.65 -10.07
C LYS A 299 26.08 -10.41 -10.77
N THR A 300 25.20 -11.42 -10.73
CA THR A 300 23.82 -11.30 -11.25
C THR A 300 22.89 -10.77 -10.16
N TYR A 301 22.12 -9.74 -10.52
CA TYR A 301 21.07 -9.16 -9.67
C TYR A 301 19.72 -9.41 -10.32
N ALA A 302 18.72 -9.79 -9.50
CA ALA A 302 17.35 -10.04 -9.91
C ALA A 302 16.41 -9.22 -9.05
N TYR A 303 15.45 -8.56 -9.69
CA TYR A 303 14.45 -7.69 -9.05
C TYR A 303 13.06 -8.10 -9.52
N ASP A 304 12.18 -8.44 -8.58
CA ASP A 304 10.82 -8.91 -8.84
C ASP A 304 9.79 -8.34 -7.85
N GLN A 305 10.17 -7.28 -7.14
CA GLN A 305 9.38 -6.72 -6.05
C GLN A 305 9.03 -5.25 -6.29
N LEU A 306 7.85 -4.87 -5.83
CA LEU A 306 7.35 -3.51 -5.74
C LEU A 306 7.63 -2.95 -4.34
N LEU A 307 8.06 -1.69 -4.26
CA LEU A 307 8.18 -0.96 -3.00
C LEU A 307 6.82 -0.35 -2.64
N LYS A 308 6.28 -0.77 -1.50
CA LYS A 308 5.07 -0.20 -0.90
C LYS A 308 5.46 0.70 0.27
N THR A 309 4.79 1.84 0.37
CA THR A 309 5.03 2.82 1.44
C THR A 309 3.73 3.10 2.18
N ILE A 310 3.77 2.97 3.51
CA ILE A 310 2.72 3.42 4.42
C ILE A 310 3.19 4.75 5.00
N LYS A 311 2.46 5.83 4.72
CA LYS A 311 2.83 7.19 5.14
C LYS A 311 1.64 7.89 5.77
N TYR A 312 1.77 8.20 7.06
CA TYR A 312 0.81 8.99 7.83
C TYR A 312 1.55 10.01 8.68
N ASP A 313 0.93 11.15 8.97
CA ASP A 313 1.57 12.25 9.71
C ASP A 313 1.97 11.90 11.15
N HIS A 314 1.30 10.93 11.76
CA HIS A 314 1.49 10.53 13.15
C HIS A 314 2.47 9.38 13.36
N ILE A 315 3.02 8.80 12.29
CA ILE A 315 4.01 7.72 12.35
C ILE A 315 5.15 7.96 11.37
N PRO A 316 6.34 7.40 11.60
CA PRO A 316 7.39 7.35 10.59
C PRO A 316 6.94 6.60 9.34
N SER A 317 7.46 6.99 8.18
CA SER A 317 7.19 6.27 6.93
C SER A 317 7.71 4.83 7.01
N ILE A 318 6.84 3.87 6.68
CA ILE A 318 7.16 2.44 6.67
C ILE A 318 7.25 1.97 5.22
N ASN A 319 8.40 1.45 4.84
CA ASN A 319 8.64 0.88 3.51
C ASN A 319 8.74 -0.64 3.62
N TYR A 320 8.10 -1.36 2.69
CA TYR A 320 8.24 -2.80 2.58
C TYR A 320 8.13 -3.25 1.13
N LEU A 321 8.71 -4.40 0.85
CA LEU A 321 8.72 -5.00 -0.47
C LEU A 321 7.67 -6.09 -0.57
N ASP A 322 6.98 -6.13 -1.69
CA ASP A 322 6.00 -7.18 -1.98
C ASP A 322 6.10 -7.56 -3.47
N LYS A 323 5.81 -8.82 -3.79
CA LYS A 323 5.74 -9.24 -5.17
C LYS A 323 4.47 -8.71 -5.82
N ASP A 324 4.64 -7.94 -6.88
CA ASP A 324 3.51 -7.54 -7.69
C ASP A 324 3.12 -8.69 -8.63
N GLN A 325 1.87 -9.14 -8.49
CA GLN A 325 1.36 -10.32 -9.19
C GLN A 325 0.06 -9.98 -9.91
N ALA A 326 -0.09 -10.51 -11.12
CA ALA A 326 -1.34 -10.49 -11.84
C ALA A 326 -1.96 -11.89 -11.87
N ARG A 327 -3.20 -12.01 -11.40
CA ARG A 327 -4.00 -13.22 -11.53
C ARG A 327 -4.54 -13.34 -12.96
N VAL A 328 -4.40 -14.49 -13.56
CA VAL A 328 -4.87 -14.74 -14.93
C VAL A 328 -6.20 -15.50 -14.91
N ILE A 329 -7.22 -14.93 -15.53
CA ILE A 329 -8.54 -15.55 -15.70
C ILE A 329 -8.70 -15.97 -17.16
N ASP A 330 -8.64 -17.27 -17.42
CA ASP A 330 -8.84 -17.86 -18.75
C ASP A 330 -10.23 -18.49 -18.94
N ALA A 331 -11.17 -18.19 -18.04
CA ALA A 331 -12.56 -18.62 -18.19
C ALA A 331 -13.27 -17.77 -19.26
N PRO A 332 -14.13 -18.38 -20.13
CA PRO A 332 -14.88 -17.63 -21.12
C PRO A 332 -15.86 -16.68 -20.43
N ILE A 333 -15.75 -15.40 -20.76
CA ILE A 333 -16.67 -14.34 -20.31
C ILE A 333 -17.25 -13.67 -21.54
N LEU A 334 -18.56 -13.75 -21.69
CA LEU A 334 -19.28 -13.04 -22.76
C LEU A 334 -19.49 -11.59 -22.32
N SER A 335 -19.18 -10.65 -23.20
CA SER A 335 -19.37 -9.22 -22.95
C SER A 335 -19.94 -8.52 -24.18
N ILE A 336 -20.84 -7.59 -23.96
CA ILE A 336 -21.42 -6.74 -25.02
C ILE A 336 -20.88 -5.32 -24.81
N PRO A 337 -19.94 -4.85 -25.65
CA PRO A 337 -19.32 -3.54 -25.48
C PRO A 337 -20.34 -2.42 -25.36
N LYS A 338 -20.16 -1.55 -24.39
CA LYS A 338 -20.98 -0.39 -24.07
C LYS A 338 -20.13 0.84 -23.82
N ARG A 339 -20.72 2.02 -23.98
CA ARG A 339 -20.16 3.29 -23.50
C ARG A 339 -20.62 3.50 -22.06
N VAL A 340 -19.69 3.44 -21.14
CA VAL A 340 -19.96 3.52 -19.70
C VAL A 340 -19.44 4.83 -19.13
N GLY A 341 -20.33 5.59 -18.51
CA GLY A 341 -19.96 6.71 -17.65
C GLY A 341 -19.74 6.20 -16.22
N TYR A 342 -18.61 6.49 -15.60
CA TYR A 342 -18.29 6.05 -14.26
C TYR A 342 -18.09 7.21 -13.30
N ILE A 343 -18.89 7.27 -12.24
CA ILE A 343 -18.76 8.27 -11.16
C ILE A 343 -17.92 7.64 -10.04
N VAL A 344 -16.71 8.16 -9.82
CA VAL A 344 -15.76 7.62 -8.83
C VAL A 344 -16.33 7.80 -7.41
N GLY A 345 -16.19 6.77 -6.60
CA GLY A 345 -16.51 6.79 -5.16
C GLY A 345 -15.27 6.67 -4.28
N ALA A 346 -15.33 5.80 -3.26
CA ALA A 346 -14.23 5.58 -2.32
C ALA A 346 -12.99 4.87 -2.91
N GLY A 347 -13.02 4.55 -4.19
CA GLY A 347 -11.98 3.84 -4.91
C GLY A 347 -12.29 2.35 -5.04
N ASP A 348 -12.33 1.88 -6.28
CA ASP A 348 -12.49 0.46 -6.63
C ASP A 348 -11.86 0.19 -8.01
N LYS A 349 -11.83 -1.08 -8.41
CA LYS A 349 -11.26 -1.54 -9.69
C LYS A 349 -12.33 -1.86 -10.75
N VAL A 350 -13.54 -1.34 -10.59
CA VAL A 350 -14.63 -1.53 -11.56
C VAL A 350 -14.33 -0.89 -12.91
N PRO A 351 -13.77 0.34 -13.00
CA PRO A 351 -13.41 0.93 -14.29
C PRO A 351 -12.44 0.06 -15.09
N GLU A 352 -11.36 -0.43 -14.44
CA GLU A 352 -10.36 -1.30 -15.07
C GLU A 352 -10.96 -2.65 -15.49
N ALA A 353 -11.84 -3.23 -14.66
CA ALA A 353 -12.54 -4.46 -15.00
C ALA A 353 -13.45 -4.29 -16.23
N LEU A 354 -14.20 -3.18 -16.31
CA LEU A 354 -15.04 -2.84 -17.45
C LEU A 354 -14.21 -2.64 -18.73
N GLN A 355 -13.06 -1.97 -18.64
CA GLN A 355 -12.16 -1.81 -19.79
C GLN A 355 -11.65 -3.17 -20.30
N GLN A 356 -11.27 -4.08 -19.39
CA GLN A 356 -10.85 -5.43 -19.77
C GLN A 356 -11.99 -6.27 -20.37
N LEU A 357 -13.23 -6.02 -19.98
CA LEU A 357 -14.43 -6.59 -20.59
C LEU A 357 -14.78 -5.97 -21.95
N GLY A 358 -14.00 -4.98 -22.41
CA GLY A 358 -14.16 -4.35 -23.73
C GLY A 358 -15.10 -3.16 -23.78
N HIS A 359 -15.48 -2.61 -22.63
CA HIS A 359 -16.30 -1.40 -22.57
C HIS A 359 -15.45 -0.14 -22.73
N SER A 360 -16.01 0.91 -23.33
CA SER A 360 -15.44 2.27 -23.32
C SER A 360 -15.87 2.95 -22.03
N VAL A 361 -14.91 3.25 -21.13
CA VAL A 361 -15.18 3.81 -19.81
C VAL A 361 -14.67 5.24 -19.73
N ASN A 362 -15.53 6.18 -19.35
CA ASN A 362 -15.20 7.57 -19.10
C ASN A 362 -15.51 7.93 -17.65
N ILE A 363 -14.54 8.50 -16.96
CA ILE A 363 -14.75 9.04 -15.61
C ILE A 363 -15.57 10.31 -15.71
N LEU A 364 -16.64 10.40 -14.92
CA LEU A 364 -17.55 11.54 -14.88
C LEU A 364 -17.32 12.37 -13.61
N THR A 365 -17.26 13.68 -13.80
CA THR A 365 -17.22 14.70 -12.74
C THR A 365 -18.59 15.33 -12.56
N GLU A 366 -18.77 16.22 -11.57
CA GLU A 366 -20.02 16.95 -11.35
C GLU A 366 -20.49 17.71 -12.58
N SER A 367 -19.58 18.35 -13.33
CA SER A 367 -19.86 19.12 -14.52
C SER A 367 -20.39 18.27 -15.69
N ASP A 368 -20.06 16.98 -15.70
CA ASP A 368 -20.53 16.04 -16.73
C ASP A 368 -21.96 15.54 -16.48
N ILE A 369 -22.51 15.74 -15.27
CA ILE A 369 -23.85 15.27 -14.92
C ILE A 369 -24.90 16.29 -15.41
N VAL A 370 -25.06 16.31 -16.72
CA VAL A 370 -26.06 17.07 -17.48
C VAL A 370 -26.70 16.18 -18.55
N GLU A 371 -27.97 16.38 -18.86
CA GLU A 371 -28.75 15.49 -19.72
C GLU A 371 -28.08 15.20 -21.08
N ALA A 372 -27.60 16.24 -21.76
CA ALA A 372 -26.95 16.08 -23.07
C ALA A 372 -25.71 15.19 -23.02
N LYS A 373 -24.91 15.30 -21.95
CA LYS A 373 -23.71 14.47 -21.77
C LYS A 373 -24.09 13.04 -21.40
N LEU A 374 -25.03 12.86 -20.45
CA LEU A 374 -25.45 11.54 -20.01
C LEU A 374 -26.10 10.72 -21.13
N ALA A 375 -26.84 11.35 -22.05
CA ALA A 375 -27.44 10.69 -23.21
C ALA A 375 -26.41 10.02 -24.14
N THR A 376 -25.10 10.35 -24.02
CA THR A 376 -24.06 9.72 -24.81
C THR A 376 -23.60 8.37 -24.26
N TYR A 377 -24.02 8.00 -23.05
CA TYR A 377 -23.66 6.74 -22.39
C TYR A 377 -24.82 5.75 -22.41
N ASP A 378 -24.48 4.48 -22.63
CA ASP A 378 -25.45 3.38 -22.57
C ASP A 378 -25.75 3.00 -21.11
N VAL A 379 -24.73 3.11 -20.25
CA VAL A 379 -24.79 2.78 -18.82
C VAL A 379 -24.03 3.82 -18.01
N ILE A 380 -24.57 4.21 -16.86
CA ILE A 380 -23.85 4.98 -15.86
C ILE A 380 -23.66 4.10 -14.61
N VAL A 381 -22.43 3.98 -14.15
CA VAL A 381 -22.08 3.24 -12.93
C VAL A 381 -21.60 4.23 -11.87
N VAL A 382 -22.26 4.20 -10.73
CA VAL A 382 -21.88 4.97 -9.55
C VAL A 382 -21.03 4.07 -8.65
N GLY A 383 -19.78 4.48 -8.42
CA GLY A 383 -18.80 3.76 -7.64
C GLY A 383 -19.19 3.63 -6.16
N ILE A 384 -18.51 2.72 -5.46
CA ILE A 384 -18.80 2.45 -4.05
C ILE A 384 -18.75 3.73 -3.21
N ARG A 385 -19.78 3.93 -2.38
CA ARG A 385 -19.89 5.07 -1.46
C ARG A 385 -19.84 6.45 -2.12
N ALA A 386 -19.98 6.56 -3.45
CA ALA A 386 -19.93 7.86 -4.14
C ALA A 386 -20.95 8.85 -3.55
N TYR A 387 -22.16 8.41 -3.22
CA TYR A 387 -23.16 9.23 -2.53
C TYR A 387 -22.75 9.69 -1.13
N ASN A 388 -21.82 9.01 -0.47
CA ASN A 388 -21.30 9.42 0.84
C ASN A 388 -20.10 10.38 0.76
N ILE A 389 -19.48 10.48 -0.42
CA ILE A 389 -18.28 11.29 -0.65
C ILE A 389 -18.63 12.58 -1.37
N HIS A 390 -19.54 12.51 -2.34
CA HIS A 390 -19.89 13.63 -3.21
C HIS A 390 -21.25 14.23 -2.83
N GLU A 391 -21.24 15.33 -2.10
CA GLU A 391 -22.47 16.03 -1.71
C GLU A 391 -23.29 16.50 -2.93
N TRP A 392 -22.61 16.82 -4.04
CA TRP A 392 -23.25 17.26 -5.27
C TRP A 392 -24.17 16.21 -5.92
N LEU A 393 -23.95 14.90 -5.69
CA LEU A 393 -24.81 13.83 -6.21
C LEU A 393 -26.26 13.98 -5.74
N THR A 394 -26.46 14.50 -4.54
CA THR A 394 -27.81 14.77 -4.01
C THR A 394 -28.59 15.73 -4.90
N ASN A 395 -27.93 16.76 -5.43
CA ASN A 395 -28.54 17.78 -6.28
C ASN A 395 -28.73 17.30 -7.73
N LYS A 396 -28.07 16.21 -8.11
CA LYS A 396 -28.11 15.62 -9.46
C LYS A 396 -29.11 14.47 -9.62
N ASN A 397 -29.83 14.08 -8.55
CA ASN A 397 -30.72 12.92 -8.59
C ASN A 397 -31.82 13.05 -9.68
N GLU A 398 -32.39 14.23 -9.90
CA GLU A 398 -33.40 14.45 -10.94
C GLU A 398 -32.82 14.26 -12.36
N VAL A 399 -31.59 14.74 -12.59
CA VAL A 399 -30.91 14.58 -13.88
C VAL A 399 -30.64 13.10 -14.15
N LEU A 400 -30.15 12.37 -13.13
CA LEU A 400 -29.94 10.92 -13.21
C LEU A 400 -31.24 10.16 -13.44
N ASN A 401 -32.35 10.55 -12.80
CA ASN A 401 -33.67 9.93 -13.02
C ASN A 401 -34.20 10.21 -14.43
N ARG A 402 -34.02 11.43 -14.98
CA ARG A 402 -34.36 11.71 -16.38
C ARG A 402 -33.52 10.88 -17.35
N TYR A 403 -32.23 10.66 -17.06
CA TYR A 403 -31.41 9.76 -17.86
C TYR A 403 -32.00 8.33 -17.90
N ILE A 404 -32.43 7.80 -16.74
CA ILE A 404 -33.11 6.49 -16.68
C ILE A 404 -34.42 6.53 -17.47
N GLN A 405 -35.25 7.55 -17.22
CA GLN A 405 -36.56 7.70 -17.89
C GLN A 405 -36.44 7.69 -19.43
N ASN A 406 -35.35 8.24 -19.96
CA ASN A 406 -35.06 8.31 -21.39
C ASN A 406 -34.42 7.05 -21.97
N GLY A 407 -34.19 5.99 -21.19
CA GLY A 407 -33.70 4.69 -21.65
C GLY A 407 -32.32 4.30 -21.17
N GLY A 408 -31.67 5.13 -20.33
CA GLY A 408 -30.40 4.81 -19.74
C GLY A 408 -30.48 3.75 -18.63
N HIS A 409 -29.37 3.09 -18.34
CA HIS A 409 -29.27 2.19 -17.21
C HIS A 409 -28.36 2.82 -16.15
N LEU A 410 -28.89 3.10 -14.97
CA LEU A 410 -28.13 3.59 -13.82
C LEU A 410 -27.87 2.44 -12.85
N ILE A 411 -26.59 2.12 -12.61
CA ILE A 411 -26.14 1.11 -11.66
C ILE A 411 -25.50 1.84 -10.48
N VAL A 412 -26.01 1.62 -9.27
CA VAL A 412 -25.48 2.20 -8.05
C VAL A 412 -24.88 1.08 -7.20
N GLN A 413 -23.59 1.16 -6.94
CA GLN A 413 -22.94 0.27 -5.98
C GLN A 413 -23.22 0.73 -4.55
N TYR A 414 -22.91 -0.11 -3.55
CA TYR A 414 -23.30 0.15 -2.17
C TYR A 414 -22.90 1.55 -1.67
N LEU A 415 -23.74 2.08 -0.81
CA LEU A 415 -23.48 3.27 -0.01
C LEU A 415 -23.67 2.94 1.48
N LYS A 416 -22.95 3.65 2.37
CA LYS A 416 -22.93 3.34 3.81
C LYS A 416 -24.15 3.87 4.55
N SER A 417 -24.71 4.98 4.10
CA SER A 417 -25.94 5.56 4.64
C SER A 417 -26.56 6.51 3.61
N ASN A 418 -27.86 6.78 3.74
CA ASN A 418 -28.51 7.83 2.95
C ASN A 418 -28.18 9.25 3.45
N LEU A 419 -27.33 9.37 4.48
CA LEU A 419 -26.98 10.67 5.03
C LEU A 419 -25.65 11.14 4.42
N VAL A 420 -25.66 12.39 3.94
CA VAL A 420 -24.48 13.14 3.55
C VAL A 420 -24.50 14.44 4.35
N GLY A 421 -23.65 14.54 5.35
CA GLY A 421 -23.79 15.58 6.37
C GLY A 421 -25.15 15.48 7.07
N ASN A 422 -25.89 16.57 7.11
CA ASN A 422 -27.24 16.65 7.71
C ASN A 422 -28.39 16.38 6.70
N LYS A 423 -28.06 16.06 5.44
CA LYS A 423 -29.08 15.88 4.38
C LYS A 423 -29.30 14.39 4.09
N ARG A 424 -30.57 14.02 3.91
CA ARG A 424 -30.94 12.69 3.43
C ARG A 424 -30.91 12.67 1.90
N VAL A 425 -30.07 11.81 1.34
CA VAL A 425 -29.91 11.66 -0.11
C VAL A 425 -30.99 10.75 -0.67
N LYS A 426 -31.58 11.16 -1.79
CA LYS A 426 -32.43 10.29 -2.61
C LYS A 426 -31.54 9.49 -3.55
N VAL A 427 -31.79 8.19 -3.64
CA VAL A 427 -31.07 7.27 -4.52
C VAL A 427 -32.09 6.55 -5.41
N GLY A 428 -31.91 6.67 -6.72
CA GLY A 428 -32.83 6.08 -7.69
C GLY A 428 -34.16 6.81 -7.80
N PRO A 429 -35.09 6.24 -8.61
CA PRO A 429 -36.33 6.90 -8.96
C PRO A 429 -37.47 6.71 -7.94
N TYR A 430 -37.39 5.72 -7.09
CA TYR A 430 -38.43 5.39 -6.11
C TYR A 430 -37.92 5.45 -4.68
N GLU A 431 -38.79 5.21 -3.70
CA GLU A 431 -38.39 5.14 -2.31
C GLU A 431 -37.31 4.08 -2.12
N PHE A 432 -36.20 4.47 -1.50
CA PHE A 432 -35.02 3.63 -1.28
C PHE A 432 -34.66 3.64 0.21
N ALA A 433 -34.76 2.47 0.83
CA ALA A 433 -34.43 2.28 2.25
C ALA A 433 -33.15 1.46 2.37
N MET A 434 -32.07 2.11 2.81
CA MET A 434 -30.85 1.40 3.05
C MET A 434 -30.74 0.95 4.51
N SER A 435 -30.25 -0.28 4.69
CA SER A 435 -29.99 -0.89 5.98
C SER A 435 -28.50 -1.05 6.27
N THR A 436 -28.16 -1.49 7.47
CA THR A 436 -26.80 -1.91 7.85
C THR A 436 -26.59 -3.41 7.68
N ILE A 437 -27.55 -4.12 7.07
CA ILE A 437 -27.51 -5.57 6.88
C ILE A 437 -26.34 -5.93 5.94
N ARG A 438 -25.62 -6.96 6.35
CA ARG A 438 -24.48 -7.55 5.63
C ARG A 438 -24.64 -9.06 5.60
N VAL A 439 -23.93 -9.70 4.68
CA VAL A 439 -23.68 -11.14 4.68
C VAL A 439 -22.18 -11.32 4.64
N THR A 440 -21.63 -11.70 5.78
CA THR A 440 -20.17 -11.66 6.06
C THR A 440 -19.48 -12.99 5.87
N GLU A 441 -20.21 -14.10 5.88
CA GLU A 441 -19.66 -15.41 5.60
C GLU A 441 -19.32 -15.57 4.13
N GLU A 442 -18.06 -15.81 3.82
CA GLU A 442 -17.56 -15.97 2.43
C GLU A 442 -18.24 -17.11 1.69
N LYS A 443 -18.69 -18.13 2.41
CA LYS A 443 -19.36 -19.33 1.87
C LYS A 443 -20.86 -19.32 2.07
N ALA A 444 -21.45 -18.22 2.52
CA ALA A 444 -22.91 -18.11 2.65
C ALA A 444 -23.60 -18.53 1.34
N PRO A 445 -24.63 -19.37 1.40
CA PRO A 445 -25.34 -19.82 0.20
C PRO A 445 -26.05 -18.64 -0.49
N VAL A 446 -26.02 -18.63 -1.81
CA VAL A 446 -26.67 -17.60 -2.64
C VAL A 446 -27.75 -18.28 -3.48
N LYS A 447 -29.02 -18.00 -3.16
CA LYS A 447 -30.17 -18.53 -3.90
C LYS A 447 -30.59 -17.55 -4.99
N MET A 448 -30.73 -18.04 -6.21
CA MET A 448 -31.29 -17.28 -7.33
C MET A 448 -32.82 -17.26 -7.23
N LEU A 449 -33.40 -16.07 -6.99
CA LEU A 449 -34.87 -15.90 -6.93
C LEU A 449 -35.48 -15.82 -8.32
N GLN A 450 -34.75 -15.22 -9.26
CA GLN A 450 -35.21 -15.04 -10.65
C GLN A 450 -34.07 -15.45 -11.62
N PRO A 451 -33.78 -16.75 -11.78
CA PRO A 451 -32.61 -17.23 -12.55
C PRO A 451 -32.66 -16.87 -14.05
N ASN A 452 -33.83 -16.60 -14.58
CA ASN A 452 -34.05 -16.19 -15.98
C ASN A 452 -34.05 -14.68 -16.20
N HIS A 453 -33.92 -13.88 -15.12
CA HIS A 453 -33.83 -12.42 -15.27
C HIS A 453 -32.55 -12.06 -16.05
N PRO A 454 -32.63 -11.10 -17.01
CA PRO A 454 -31.47 -10.77 -17.86
C PRO A 454 -30.18 -10.46 -17.11
N LEU A 455 -30.24 -9.81 -15.95
CA LEU A 455 -29.06 -9.56 -15.10
C LEU A 455 -28.36 -10.85 -14.59
N LEU A 456 -29.07 -11.98 -14.56
CA LEU A 456 -28.52 -13.27 -14.13
C LEU A 456 -28.34 -14.28 -15.28
N SER A 457 -28.88 -13.99 -16.47
CA SER A 457 -28.87 -14.94 -17.58
C SER A 457 -28.24 -14.42 -18.87
N PHE A 458 -27.98 -13.11 -18.99
CA PHE A 458 -27.51 -12.50 -20.24
C PHE A 458 -26.40 -11.44 -20.02
N PRO A 459 -25.28 -11.49 -20.77
CA PRO A 459 -24.92 -12.50 -21.76
C PRO A 459 -24.37 -13.80 -21.13
N ASN A 460 -24.09 -13.82 -19.81
CA ASN A 460 -23.60 -14.97 -19.09
C ASN A 460 -24.71 -15.57 -18.22
N LYS A 461 -24.83 -16.89 -18.18
CA LYS A 461 -25.64 -17.55 -17.18
C LYS A 461 -24.88 -17.55 -15.86
N ILE A 462 -25.46 -16.88 -14.85
CA ILE A 462 -24.92 -16.87 -13.48
C ILE A 462 -25.49 -18.07 -12.73
N GLU A 463 -24.63 -18.83 -12.08
CA GLU A 463 -24.95 -20.01 -11.30
C GLU A 463 -24.37 -19.91 -9.90
N GLU A 464 -24.79 -20.74 -8.96
CA GLU A 464 -24.30 -20.74 -7.57
C GLU A 464 -22.77 -20.82 -7.50
N LYS A 465 -22.14 -21.61 -8.37
CA LYS A 465 -20.67 -21.73 -8.46
C LYS A 465 -19.96 -20.42 -8.84
N ASP A 466 -20.63 -19.45 -9.44
CA ASP A 466 -20.04 -18.12 -9.73
C ASP A 466 -19.84 -17.29 -8.47
N PHE A 467 -20.39 -17.74 -7.33
CA PHE A 467 -20.13 -17.20 -6.01
C PHE A 467 -19.06 -17.99 -5.22
N ASP A 468 -18.45 -19.02 -5.81
CA ASP A 468 -17.33 -19.72 -5.20
C ASP A 468 -16.09 -18.83 -5.14
N ASN A 469 -15.27 -19.06 -4.12
CA ASN A 469 -14.02 -18.32 -3.87
C ASN A 469 -14.19 -16.80 -3.70
N TRP A 470 -15.38 -16.34 -3.35
CA TRP A 470 -15.58 -14.97 -2.91
C TRP A 470 -14.81 -14.73 -1.61
N VAL A 471 -14.22 -13.56 -1.47
CA VAL A 471 -13.37 -13.19 -0.33
C VAL A 471 -14.07 -12.18 0.58
N GLN A 472 -13.84 -12.30 1.86
CA GLN A 472 -14.23 -11.43 2.97
C GLN A 472 -15.73 -11.39 3.27
N GLU A 473 -16.61 -11.19 2.30
CA GLU A 473 -18.06 -11.10 2.49
C GLU A 473 -18.81 -11.24 1.17
N ARG A 474 -20.12 -11.47 1.24
CA ARG A 474 -21.01 -11.55 0.07
C ARG A 474 -21.62 -10.20 -0.30
N SER A 475 -22.15 -9.50 0.70
CA SER A 475 -22.81 -8.21 0.50
C SER A 475 -22.72 -7.31 1.71
N THR A 476 -22.87 -6.00 1.49
CA THR A 476 -22.80 -5.00 2.55
C THR A 476 -23.79 -3.87 2.30
N TYR A 477 -24.48 -3.41 3.35
CA TYR A 477 -25.47 -2.34 3.27
C TYR A 477 -26.57 -2.61 2.24
N GLN A 478 -27.34 -3.68 2.45
CA GLN A 478 -28.45 -4.07 1.60
C GLN A 478 -29.60 -3.07 1.66
N MET A 479 -30.41 -3.00 0.59
CA MET A 479 -31.70 -2.33 0.67
C MET A 479 -32.68 -3.21 1.43
N GLU A 480 -33.09 -2.80 2.61
CA GLU A 480 -34.11 -3.49 3.42
C GLU A 480 -34.95 -2.50 4.23
N PRO A 481 -36.26 -2.67 4.26
CA PRO A 481 -37.05 -3.65 3.50
C PRO A 481 -37.12 -3.28 2.01
N VAL A 482 -37.09 -4.30 1.14
CA VAL A 482 -37.34 -4.10 -0.29
C VAL A 482 -38.83 -3.92 -0.52
N LYS A 483 -39.20 -2.81 -1.16
CA LYS A 483 -40.62 -2.48 -1.49
C LYS A 483 -40.81 -2.42 -3.00
N ALA A 484 -42.05 -2.72 -3.45
CA ALA A 484 -42.40 -2.48 -4.81
C ALA A 484 -42.13 -1.02 -5.23
N PRO A 485 -41.69 -0.75 -6.44
CA PRO A 485 -41.64 -1.65 -7.60
C PRO A 485 -40.26 -2.32 -7.81
N TYR A 486 -39.40 -2.41 -6.78
CA TYR A 486 -38.12 -3.09 -6.92
C TYR A 486 -38.29 -4.61 -6.96
N GLU A 487 -37.57 -5.22 -7.90
CA GLU A 487 -37.45 -6.67 -8.03
C GLU A 487 -36.18 -7.16 -7.31
N THR A 488 -36.31 -8.27 -6.59
CA THR A 488 -35.20 -8.93 -5.90
C THR A 488 -34.71 -10.12 -6.70
N LEU A 489 -33.40 -10.22 -6.90
CA LEU A 489 -32.82 -11.25 -7.77
C LEU A 489 -32.13 -12.37 -6.99
N LEU A 490 -31.58 -12.05 -5.82
CA LEU A 490 -30.81 -12.97 -4.99
C LEU A 490 -31.34 -12.99 -3.56
N GLN A 491 -31.17 -14.14 -2.89
CA GLN A 491 -31.39 -14.30 -1.45
C GLN A 491 -30.15 -14.88 -0.82
N MET A 492 -29.74 -14.35 0.32
CA MET A 492 -28.57 -14.82 1.08
C MET A 492 -28.67 -14.46 2.56
N ASN A 493 -27.93 -15.15 3.40
CA ASN A 493 -27.81 -14.87 4.84
C ASN A 493 -26.56 -15.54 5.41
N ASP A 494 -26.06 -15.00 6.50
CA ASP A 494 -25.10 -15.71 7.35
C ASP A 494 -25.76 -16.84 8.13
N THR A 495 -24.99 -17.78 8.63
CA THR A 495 -25.51 -18.90 9.43
C THR A 495 -26.30 -18.36 10.63
N ASN A 496 -27.51 -18.90 10.84
CA ASN A 496 -28.44 -18.49 11.88
C ASN A 496 -29.11 -17.11 11.70
N ASP A 497 -28.83 -16.38 10.65
CA ASP A 497 -29.50 -15.13 10.34
C ASP A 497 -30.72 -15.35 9.45
N LYS A 498 -31.65 -14.37 9.45
CA LYS A 498 -32.80 -14.39 8.55
C LYS A 498 -32.33 -14.12 7.11
N PRO A 499 -32.90 -14.83 6.13
CA PRO A 499 -32.64 -14.56 4.73
C PRO A 499 -33.00 -13.12 4.33
N THR A 500 -32.10 -12.49 3.56
CA THR A 500 -32.26 -11.13 3.02
C THR A 500 -32.25 -11.14 1.52
N THR A 501 -32.90 -10.17 0.88
CA THR A 501 -33.08 -10.15 -0.58
C THR A 501 -32.64 -8.85 -1.25
N GLY A 502 -32.15 -7.89 -0.48
CA GLY A 502 -31.79 -6.55 -0.96
C GLY A 502 -30.37 -6.39 -1.49
N SER A 503 -29.63 -7.48 -1.72
CA SER A 503 -28.23 -7.44 -2.18
C SER A 503 -28.08 -7.06 -3.66
N LEU A 504 -29.01 -7.48 -4.51
CA LEU A 504 -29.11 -7.13 -5.91
C LEU A 504 -30.57 -6.90 -6.26
N ILE A 505 -30.92 -5.64 -6.47
CA ILE A 505 -32.29 -5.23 -6.81
C ILE A 505 -32.30 -4.39 -8.08
N THR A 506 -33.37 -4.44 -8.82
CA THR A 506 -33.56 -3.65 -10.04
C THR A 506 -35.00 -3.16 -10.17
N THR A 507 -35.22 -2.13 -10.97
CA THR A 507 -36.57 -1.64 -11.32
C THR A 507 -36.55 -0.93 -12.67
N LYS A 508 -37.68 -0.94 -13.35
CA LYS A 508 -37.91 -0.13 -14.55
C LYS A 508 -38.35 1.27 -14.15
N TYR A 509 -37.88 2.26 -14.90
CA TYR A 509 -38.38 3.63 -14.80
C TYR A 509 -38.37 4.29 -16.17
N GLY A 510 -39.57 4.59 -16.69
CA GLY A 510 -39.72 5.02 -18.08
C GLY A 510 -39.19 3.94 -19.05
N LYS A 511 -38.26 4.31 -19.92
CA LYS A 511 -37.64 3.40 -20.90
C LYS A 511 -36.38 2.72 -20.40
N GLY A 512 -35.87 3.10 -19.23
CA GLY A 512 -34.60 2.62 -18.71
C GLY A 512 -34.74 1.81 -17.43
N HIS A 513 -33.57 1.56 -16.79
CA HIS A 513 -33.48 0.73 -15.61
C HIS A 513 -32.61 1.40 -14.51
N PHE A 514 -33.00 1.13 -13.28
CA PHE A 514 -32.17 1.39 -12.10
C PHE A 514 -31.80 0.05 -11.46
N THR A 515 -30.54 -0.11 -11.09
CA THR A 515 -30.05 -1.30 -10.39
C THR A 515 -29.18 -0.87 -9.20
N TYR A 516 -29.46 -1.44 -8.03
CA TYR A 516 -28.61 -1.29 -6.85
C TYR A 516 -27.88 -2.61 -6.57
N VAL A 517 -26.56 -2.50 -6.34
CA VAL A 517 -25.67 -3.65 -6.12
C VAL A 517 -24.92 -3.45 -4.81
N SER A 518 -25.33 -4.15 -3.77
CA SER A 518 -24.59 -4.21 -2.51
C SER A 518 -23.66 -5.40 -2.39
N LEU A 519 -23.59 -6.23 -3.44
CA LEU A 519 -22.58 -7.26 -3.59
C LEU A 519 -21.18 -6.61 -3.60
N VAL A 520 -20.22 -7.20 -2.90
CA VAL A 520 -18.91 -6.59 -2.72
C VAL A 520 -17.98 -6.82 -3.91
N LEU A 521 -18.42 -6.40 -5.09
CA LEU A 521 -17.66 -6.53 -6.35
C LEU A 521 -16.27 -5.86 -6.24
N PHE A 522 -16.17 -4.76 -5.49
CA PHE A 522 -14.91 -4.05 -5.26
C PHE A 522 -13.83 -4.88 -4.55
N ARG A 523 -14.20 -6.00 -3.90
CA ARG A 523 -13.29 -6.99 -3.32
C ARG A 523 -13.05 -8.16 -4.27
N GLN A 524 -14.09 -8.62 -4.94
CA GLN A 524 -14.06 -9.81 -5.79
C GLN A 524 -13.30 -9.59 -7.09
N LEU A 525 -13.44 -8.41 -7.70
CA LEU A 525 -12.74 -8.06 -8.95
C LEU A 525 -11.21 -8.04 -8.76
N PRO A 526 -10.64 -7.32 -7.75
CA PRO A 526 -9.20 -7.39 -7.50
C PRO A 526 -8.70 -8.76 -7.09
N ALA A 527 -9.54 -9.56 -6.42
CA ALA A 527 -9.22 -10.95 -6.07
C ALA A 527 -9.28 -11.90 -7.26
N GLY A 528 -9.73 -11.44 -8.45
CA GLY A 528 -9.81 -12.24 -9.65
C GLY A 528 -10.85 -13.36 -9.59
N VAL A 529 -11.98 -13.11 -8.92
CA VAL A 529 -13.08 -14.08 -8.87
C VAL A 529 -13.85 -14.06 -10.19
N THR A 530 -13.79 -15.12 -10.95
CA THR A 530 -14.38 -15.21 -12.31
C THR A 530 -15.85 -14.85 -12.35
N GLY A 531 -16.65 -15.35 -11.39
CA GLY A 531 -18.08 -15.09 -11.33
C GLY A 531 -18.41 -13.61 -11.17
N SER A 532 -17.57 -12.84 -10.46
CA SER A 532 -17.78 -11.38 -10.31
C SER A 532 -17.61 -10.64 -11.64
N TYR A 533 -16.71 -11.07 -12.52
CA TYR A 533 -16.55 -10.50 -13.86
C TYR A 533 -17.72 -10.85 -14.78
N LYS A 534 -18.23 -12.10 -14.72
CA LYS A 534 -19.45 -12.48 -15.45
C LYS A 534 -20.66 -11.64 -15.01
N LEU A 535 -20.82 -11.48 -13.70
CA LEU A 535 -21.91 -10.66 -13.14
C LEU A 535 -21.76 -9.20 -13.54
N LEU A 536 -20.56 -8.63 -13.49
CA LEU A 536 -20.31 -7.25 -13.93
C LEU A 536 -20.63 -7.08 -15.42
N ALA A 537 -20.23 -8.03 -16.27
CA ALA A 537 -20.59 -8.02 -17.69
C ALA A 537 -22.11 -8.04 -17.91
N ASN A 538 -22.86 -8.83 -17.14
CA ASN A 538 -24.31 -8.88 -17.20
C ASN A 538 -24.94 -7.56 -16.75
N LEU A 539 -24.48 -6.99 -15.63
CA LEU A 539 -24.99 -5.74 -15.08
C LEU A 539 -24.98 -4.61 -16.13
N VAL A 540 -23.90 -4.50 -16.90
CA VAL A 540 -23.79 -3.44 -17.92
C VAL A 540 -24.39 -3.80 -19.28
N SER A 541 -24.74 -5.07 -19.49
CA SER A 541 -25.27 -5.58 -20.77
C SER A 541 -26.79 -5.65 -20.81
N LEU A 542 -27.50 -5.17 -19.78
CA LEU A 542 -28.94 -5.23 -19.74
C LEU A 542 -29.54 -4.63 -21.04
N PRO A 543 -30.35 -5.40 -21.79
CA PRO A 543 -30.92 -4.91 -23.03
C PRO A 543 -31.88 -3.75 -22.75
N PRO A 544 -31.95 -2.75 -23.65
CA PRO A 544 -32.96 -1.72 -23.53
C PRO A 544 -34.36 -2.34 -23.60
N ASN A 545 -35.31 -1.75 -22.90
CA ASN A 545 -36.70 -2.17 -23.01
C ASN A 545 -37.17 -2.01 -24.46
N LYS A 546 -37.72 -3.07 -25.05
CA LYS A 546 -38.42 -3.00 -26.33
C LYS A 546 -39.73 -2.26 -26.17
#